data_fa75e30683310648d535792bbb8647a2
#
_entry.id   fa75e30683310648d535792bbb8647a2
#
_cell.length_a   1.000
_cell.length_b   1.000
_cell.length_c   1.000
_cell.angle_alpha   90.00
_cell.angle_beta   90.00
_cell.angle_gamma   90.00
#
_symmetry.space_group_name_H-M   'P 1'
#
loop_
_entity.id
_entity.type
_entity.pdbx_description
1 polymer ?
#
loop_
_entity_poly.entity_id
_entity_poly.type
_entity_poly.pdbx_seq_one_letter_code
_entity_poly.pdbx_strand_id
1 'polypeptide(L)'
;MKPIPEEVLQRIWELRAYKKLLFEPTEPVGNATSYPELFHPGIRNRDAGPDFFNAKLRVGKTILVGNVELHFAASEWAKHGHDIDPAYDNVILHVVVQNDTPVRHRVTHEPLRTCRMVLPDNLAPFEKGTDTPPLTRKEALQWKEECTALYQRRITEQARALRERLSSESIDNDEGALVRLLLLRYLGAKVNNEAFEQIARALPIRVVRKHTDHPDQLEALYFGTAGLLEDVASDDYMRHLQEEWTFLRAKYNLPTLGGVVRKLRLRPAAFPHRRLALMAHLHYKHPSIEQQLGAVRTCSEAEKLLAVEPSEYWQYHYDFGKSSAKPLGTISRNTAVVIILNVVIPYLWYLAEANSLGDARKEELLAMARTLPSETNSIVSEARLRGLCIANALESQALLQQIAERVH
;
A
#
# COMPACT_ATOMS: atom_id res chain seq x y z
N MET A 1 -7.92 23.80 -26.43
CA MET A 1 -8.71 23.09 -25.41
C MET A 1 -8.72 23.98 -24.18
N LYS A 2 -9.85 24.16 -23.49
CA LYS A 2 -9.85 24.93 -22.23
C LYS A 2 -9.02 24.18 -21.21
N PRO A 3 -8.25 24.86 -20.35
CA PRO A 3 -7.51 24.22 -19.26
C PRO A 3 -8.46 23.43 -18.37
N ILE A 4 -8.10 22.21 -18.08
CA ILE A 4 -8.87 21.35 -17.19
C ILE A 4 -8.26 21.52 -15.79
N PRO A 5 -9.08 21.68 -14.72
CA PRO A 5 -8.59 21.79 -13.37
C PRO A 5 -7.70 20.60 -13.01
N GLU A 6 -6.59 20.87 -12.35
CA GLU A 6 -5.60 19.87 -11.93
C GLU A 6 -6.24 18.76 -11.07
N GLU A 7 -7.18 19.12 -10.20
CA GLU A 7 -7.93 18.15 -9.39
C GLU A 7 -8.71 17.13 -10.22
N VAL A 8 -9.19 17.51 -11.40
CA VAL A 8 -9.86 16.61 -12.37
C VAL A 8 -8.81 15.65 -12.96
N LEU A 9 -7.64 16.15 -13.31
CA LEU A 9 -6.53 15.33 -13.84
C LEU A 9 -6.05 14.34 -12.79
N GLN A 10 -5.84 14.79 -11.55
CA GLN A 10 -5.47 13.95 -10.42
C GLN A 10 -6.48 12.83 -10.18
N ARG A 11 -7.78 13.14 -10.33
CA ARG A 11 -8.86 12.16 -10.15
C ARG A 11 -8.88 11.12 -11.27
N ILE A 12 -8.72 11.56 -12.52
CA ILE A 12 -8.60 10.66 -13.68
C ILE A 12 -7.38 9.73 -13.51
N TRP A 13 -6.25 10.26 -13.03
CA TRP A 13 -5.05 9.48 -12.76
C TRP A 13 -5.25 8.46 -11.63
N GLU A 14 -5.77 8.90 -10.48
CA GLU A 14 -6.05 8.05 -9.31
C GLU A 14 -6.92 6.85 -9.67
N LEU A 15 -7.97 7.09 -10.50
CA LEU A 15 -8.92 6.09 -10.96
C LEU A 15 -8.45 5.31 -12.19
N ARG A 16 -7.30 5.67 -12.76
CA ARG A 16 -6.80 5.15 -14.05
C ARG A 16 -7.84 5.28 -15.19
N ALA A 17 -8.65 6.31 -15.15
CA ALA A 17 -9.76 6.53 -16.08
C ALA A 17 -9.33 7.22 -17.38
N TYR A 18 -8.05 7.32 -17.65
CA TYR A 18 -7.49 7.81 -18.91
C TYR A 18 -7.63 6.76 -20.01
N LYS A 19 -7.77 7.19 -21.26
CA LYS A 19 -7.81 6.28 -22.42
C LYS A 19 -6.46 5.61 -22.69
N LYS A 20 -5.37 6.37 -22.57
CA LYS A 20 -4.03 5.93 -22.89
C LYS A 20 -2.98 6.82 -22.24
N LEU A 21 -1.85 6.25 -21.88
CA LEU A 21 -0.63 6.97 -21.56
C LEU A 21 0.33 6.86 -22.74
N LEU A 22 0.79 8.02 -23.25
CA LEU A 22 1.74 8.10 -24.33
C LEU A 22 3.08 8.56 -23.75
N PHE A 23 3.97 7.61 -23.56
CA PHE A 23 5.34 7.88 -23.15
C PHE A 23 6.17 8.28 -24.36
N GLU A 24 7.05 9.27 -24.21
CA GLU A 24 8.09 9.52 -25.19
C GLU A 24 9.09 8.34 -25.14
N PRO A 25 9.64 7.93 -26.30
CA PRO A 25 10.64 6.87 -26.33
C PRO A 25 11.84 7.32 -25.49
N THR A 26 12.19 6.54 -24.47
CA THR A 26 13.47 6.70 -23.78
C THR A 26 14.59 6.29 -24.74
N GLU A 27 15.75 6.94 -24.66
CA GLU A 27 16.95 6.59 -25.44
C GLU A 27 17.14 5.06 -25.45
N PRO A 28 17.41 4.45 -26.63
CA PRO A 28 17.49 3.01 -26.75
C PRO A 28 18.65 2.46 -25.93
N VAL A 29 18.34 1.69 -24.90
CA VAL A 29 19.34 0.85 -24.24
C VAL A 29 19.42 -0.46 -25.05
N GLY A 30 20.31 -0.47 -26.04
CA GLY A 30 20.42 -1.57 -27.00
C GLY A 30 19.37 -1.49 -28.15
N ASN A 31 19.23 -2.57 -28.93
CA ASN A 31 18.37 -2.62 -30.11
C ASN A 31 16.85 -2.67 -29.86
N ALA A 32 16.36 -2.43 -28.65
CA ALA A 32 14.93 -2.46 -28.31
C ALA A 32 14.48 -1.16 -27.67
N THR A 33 13.51 -0.48 -28.29
CA THR A 33 12.81 0.66 -27.73
C THR A 33 11.91 0.15 -26.60
N SER A 34 12.32 0.36 -25.34
CA SER A 34 11.51 -0.03 -24.18
C SER A 34 10.64 1.15 -23.77
N TYR A 35 9.32 0.99 -23.86
CA TYR A 35 8.38 1.97 -23.33
C TYR A 35 8.22 1.75 -21.82
N PRO A 36 8.14 2.84 -21.02
CA PRO A 36 7.81 2.73 -19.61
C PRO A 36 6.42 2.12 -19.40
N GLU A 37 6.29 1.27 -18.38
CA GLU A 37 5.02 0.65 -17.99
C GLU A 37 4.65 1.07 -16.57
N LEU A 38 3.43 1.61 -16.38
CA LEU A 38 2.94 2.04 -15.08
C LEU A 38 2.36 0.87 -14.30
N PHE A 39 3.07 0.42 -13.26
CA PHE A 39 2.59 -0.61 -12.33
C PHE A 39 1.64 -0.07 -11.28
N HIS A 40 1.99 1.08 -10.68
CA HIS A 40 1.20 1.67 -9.61
C HIS A 40 1.19 3.20 -9.77
N PRO A 41 0.02 3.86 -9.78
CA PRO A 41 -0.09 5.30 -10.03
C PRO A 41 0.42 6.16 -8.87
N GLY A 42 0.74 5.55 -7.74
CA GLY A 42 1.05 6.26 -6.50
C GLY A 42 -0.16 6.41 -5.59
N ILE A 43 0.06 7.08 -4.46
CA ILE A 43 -0.95 7.42 -3.46
C ILE A 43 -1.14 8.92 -3.51
N ARG A 44 -2.39 9.37 -3.72
CA ARG A 44 -2.70 10.79 -3.83
C ARG A 44 -2.26 11.56 -2.59
N ASN A 45 -1.48 12.61 -2.81
CA ASN A 45 -1.12 13.60 -1.81
C ASN A 45 -2.26 14.64 -1.72
N ARG A 46 -2.58 15.08 -0.51
CA ARG A 46 -3.53 16.17 -0.26
C ARG A 46 -2.90 17.33 0.49
N ASP A 47 -1.58 17.28 0.61
CA ASP A 47 -0.75 18.25 1.29
C ASP A 47 0.20 18.91 0.27
N ALA A 48 1.08 19.81 0.72
CA ALA A 48 2.12 20.39 -0.15
C ALA A 48 3.09 19.33 -0.69
N GLY A 49 3.62 19.53 -1.89
CA GLY A 49 4.54 18.61 -2.60
C GLY A 49 3.84 17.84 -3.71
N PRO A 50 4.52 16.88 -4.34
CA PRO A 50 4.02 16.16 -5.50
C PRO A 50 2.65 15.50 -5.30
N ASP A 51 1.86 15.45 -6.36
CA ASP A 51 0.47 14.98 -6.36
C ASP A 51 0.28 13.53 -5.89
N PHE A 52 1.22 12.65 -6.25
CA PHE A 52 1.17 11.24 -5.86
C PHE A 52 2.54 10.78 -5.37
N PHE A 53 2.53 10.04 -4.26
CA PHE A 53 3.71 9.41 -3.66
C PHE A 53 3.80 7.93 -4.02
N ASN A 54 5.04 7.42 -4.09
CA ASN A 54 5.33 5.99 -4.21
C ASN A 54 4.69 5.32 -5.46
N ALA A 55 4.66 6.03 -6.57
CA ALA A 55 4.32 5.42 -7.85
C ALA A 55 5.41 4.42 -8.27
N LYS A 56 5.02 3.39 -9.03
CA LYS A 56 5.94 2.38 -9.57
C LYS A 56 5.88 2.36 -11.08
N LEU A 57 7.02 2.59 -11.70
CA LEU A 57 7.21 2.63 -13.15
C LEU A 57 8.28 1.63 -13.56
N ARG A 58 7.96 0.70 -14.45
CA ARG A 58 8.95 -0.18 -15.06
C ARG A 58 9.57 0.51 -16.27
N VAL A 59 10.89 0.53 -16.35
CA VAL A 59 11.65 1.01 -17.51
C VAL A 59 12.65 -0.10 -17.87
N GLY A 60 12.35 -0.85 -18.92
CA GLY A 60 13.10 -2.04 -19.25
C GLY A 60 13.04 -3.09 -18.13
N LYS A 61 14.19 -3.46 -17.57
CA LYS A 61 14.31 -4.40 -16.44
C LYS A 61 14.26 -3.73 -15.06
N THR A 62 14.26 -2.39 -15.01
CA THR A 62 14.33 -1.62 -13.75
C THR A 62 12.94 -1.14 -13.32
N ILE A 63 12.62 -1.28 -12.03
CA ILE A 63 11.44 -0.67 -11.43
C ILE A 63 11.87 0.57 -10.68
N LEU A 64 11.38 1.72 -11.12
CA LEU A 64 11.55 2.99 -10.45
C LEU A 64 10.41 3.19 -9.45
N VAL A 65 10.74 3.67 -8.27
CA VAL A 65 9.77 4.05 -7.23
C VAL A 65 10.00 5.52 -6.86
N GLY A 66 8.96 6.34 -6.95
CA GLY A 66 9.06 7.77 -6.66
C GLY A 66 7.72 8.46 -6.76
N ASN A 67 7.75 9.77 -6.96
CA ASN A 67 6.56 10.60 -6.98
C ASN A 67 6.10 10.91 -8.41
N VAL A 68 4.83 11.26 -8.54
CA VAL A 68 4.23 11.71 -9.80
C VAL A 68 3.63 13.08 -9.59
N GLU A 69 3.84 13.96 -10.58
CA GLU A 69 3.22 15.27 -10.67
C GLU A 69 2.37 15.37 -11.93
N LEU A 70 1.21 16.02 -11.84
CA LEU A 70 0.27 16.19 -12.94
C LEU A 70 0.06 17.66 -13.25
N HIS A 71 0.09 18.01 -14.55
CA HIS A 71 -0.29 19.32 -15.04
C HIS A 71 -1.13 19.22 -16.30
N PHE A 72 -1.85 20.27 -16.64
CA PHE A 72 -2.49 20.36 -17.94
C PHE A 72 -1.44 20.53 -19.04
N ALA A 73 -0.49 21.45 -18.86
CA ALA A 73 0.62 21.69 -19.78
C ALA A 73 1.98 21.50 -19.08
N ALA A 74 2.96 20.97 -19.78
CA ALA A 74 4.30 20.75 -19.22
C ALA A 74 4.97 22.04 -18.74
N SER A 75 4.68 23.18 -19.38
CA SER A 75 5.17 24.49 -18.98
C SER A 75 4.69 24.96 -17.60
N GLU A 76 3.67 24.31 -17.01
CA GLU A 76 3.20 24.63 -15.65
C GLU A 76 4.20 24.21 -14.59
N TRP A 77 5.08 23.25 -14.86
CA TRP A 77 6.16 22.84 -13.97
C TRP A 77 6.99 24.04 -13.47
N ALA A 78 7.50 24.85 -14.37
CA ALA A 78 8.27 26.03 -14.00
C ALA A 78 7.40 27.16 -13.43
N LYS A 79 6.15 27.30 -13.92
CA LYS A 79 5.22 28.32 -13.38
C LYS A 79 4.88 28.09 -11.91
N HIS A 80 4.82 26.82 -11.50
CA HIS A 80 4.55 26.44 -10.10
C HIS A 80 5.84 26.36 -9.25
N GLY A 81 7.02 26.62 -9.85
CA GLY A 81 8.30 26.64 -9.14
C GLY A 81 8.85 25.26 -8.78
N HIS A 82 8.41 24.19 -9.46
CA HIS A 82 8.85 22.84 -9.15
C HIS A 82 10.29 22.56 -9.62
N ASP A 83 10.81 23.40 -10.48
CA ASP A 83 12.21 23.38 -10.94
C ASP A 83 13.21 23.88 -9.89
N ILE A 84 12.73 24.55 -8.84
CA ILE A 84 13.56 25.07 -7.73
C ILE A 84 13.20 24.45 -6.36
N ASP A 85 12.08 23.74 -6.22
CA ASP A 85 11.61 23.17 -4.96
C ASP A 85 12.19 21.76 -4.73
N PRO A 86 12.96 21.52 -3.65
CA PRO A 86 13.49 20.20 -3.29
C PRO A 86 12.43 19.12 -3.05
N ALA A 87 11.19 19.49 -2.75
CA ALA A 87 10.09 18.54 -2.56
C ALA A 87 9.81 17.69 -3.81
N TYR A 88 10.19 18.19 -4.98
CA TYR A 88 9.98 17.54 -6.29
C TYR A 88 11.19 16.74 -6.80
N ASP A 89 12.28 16.68 -6.05
CA ASP A 89 13.50 15.94 -6.44
C ASP A 89 13.30 14.42 -6.60
N ASN A 90 12.26 13.88 -6.02
CA ASN A 90 11.94 12.45 -6.14
C ASN A 90 10.77 12.19 -7.12
N VAL A 91 10.47 13.12 -7.99
CA VAL A 91 9.48 12.92 -9.06
C VAL A 91 10.12 12.08 -10.17
N ILE A 92 9.54 10.90 -10.42
CA ILE A 92 10.01 9.95 -11.45
C ILE A 92 9.19 10.04 -12.73
N LEU A 93 8.01 10.67 -12.67
CA LEU A 93 7.10 10.82 -13.81
C LEU A 93 6.33 12.13 -13.71
N HIS A 94 6.38 12.92 -14.76
CA HIS A 94 5.55 14.09 -15.00
C HIS A 94 4.42 13.71 -15.98
N VAL A 95 3.17 13.84 -15.58
CA VAL A 95 2.01 13.47 -16.38
C VAL A 95 1.32 14.74 -16.87
N VAL A 96 1.15 14.87 -18.19
CA VAL A 96 0.60 16.08 -18.81
C VAL A 96 -0.48 15.73 -19.83
N VAL A 97 -1.37 16.68 -20.10
CA VAL A 97 -2.30 16.59 -21.22
C VAL A 97 -1.65 17.18 -22.48
N GLN A 98 -0.88 18.26 -22.33
CA GLN A 98 -0.15 18.92 -23.39
C GLN A 98 1.34 18.94 -23.02
N ASN A 99 2.17 18.29 -23.85
CA ASN A 99 3.62 18.30 -23.68
C ASN A 99 4.20 19.41 -24.57
N ASP A 100 4.11 20.66 -24.07
CA ASP A 100 4.45 21.88 -24.80
C ASP A 100 5.91 22.35 -24.56
N THR A 101 6.59 21.80 -23.55
CA THR A 101 7.99 22.12 -23.25
C THR A 101 8.70 20.97 -22.54
N PRO A 102 9.98 20.71 -22.83
CA PRO A 102 10.75 19.72 -22.09
C PRO A 102 11.02 20.21 -20.66
N VAL A 103 10.81 19.31 -19.68
CA VAL A 103 11.07 19.57 -18.26
C VAL A 103 12.35 18.84 -17.84
N ARG A 104 13.13 19.44 -16.95
CA ARG A 104 14.36 18.86 -16.41
C ARG A 104 14.30 18.69 -14.92
N HIS A 105 14.94 17.66 -14.43
CA HIS A 105 15.11 17.41 -13.01
C HIS A 105 16.02 18.47 -12.38
N ARG A 106 15.65 18.99 -11.21
CA ARG A 106 16.35 20.12 -10.56
C ARG A 106 17.82 19.81 -10.25
N VAL A 107 18.10 18.61 -9.74
CA VAL A 107 19.44 18.24 -9.23
C VAL A 107 20.32 17.67 -10.34
N THR A 108 19.79 16.74 -11.14
CA THR A 108 20.58 16.03 -12.17
C THR A 108 20.63 16.76 -13.50
N HIS A 109 19.73 17.75 -13.72
CA HIS A 109 19.53 18.45 -14.99
C HIS A 109 19.17 17.52 -16.18
N GLU A 110 18.95 16.25 -15.92
CA GLU A 110 18.47 15.29 -16.92
C GLU A 110 17.00 15.56 -17.28
N PRO A 111 16.57 15.21 -18.50
CA PRO A 111 15.17 15.29 -18.87
C PRO A 111 14.30 14.49 -17.91
N LEU A 112 13.28 15.13 -17.32
CA LEU A 112 12.29 14.44 -16.49
C LEU A 112 11.38 13.62 -17.40
N ARG A 113 11.16 12.35 -17.02
CA ARG A 113 10.25 11.48 -17.79
C ARG A 113 8.86 12.08 -17.80
N THR A 114 8.40 12.42 -18.98
CA THR A 114 7.07 12.99 -19.18
C THR A 114 6.21 12.02 -19.99
N CYS A 115 4.98 11.83 -19.58
CA CYS A 115 4.00 11.10 -20.39
C CYS A 115 2.77 11.98 -20.65
N ARG A 116 2.22 11.85 -21.84
CA ARG A 116 0.97 12.50 -22.19
C ARG A 116 -0.20 11.60 -21.85
N MET A 117 -1.10 12.09 -21.00
CA MET A 117 -2.34 11.41 -20.62
C MET A 117 -3.44 11.77 -21.64
N VAL A 118 -3.96 10.76 -22.32
CA VAL A 118 -5.13 10.90 -23.19
C VAL A 118 -6.39 10.80 -22.36
N LEU A 119 -7.13 11.88 -22.27
CA LEU A 119 -8.30 11.99 -21.43
C LEU A 119 -9.50 11.18 -21.95
N PRO A 120 -10.43 10.77 -21.08
CA PRO A 120 -11.71 10.21 -21.50
C PRO A 120 -12.55 11.24 -22.26
N ASP A 121 -13.48 10.78 -23.10
CA ASP A 121 -14.36 11.67 -23.86
C ASP A 121 -15.32 12.46 -22.98
N ASN A 122 -15.73 11.88 -21.87
CA ASN A 122 -16.62 12.50 -20.90
C ASN A 122 -15.85 12.80 -19.60
N LEU A 123 -15.65 14.07 -19.30
CA LEU A 123 -15.00 14.55 -18.09
C LEU A 123 -15.97 14.82 -16.93
N ALA A 124 -17.26 14.91 -17.20
CA ALA A 124 -18.26 15.26 -16.21
C ALA A 124 -18.21 14.41 -14.92
N PRO A 125 -17.91 13.10 -14.95
CA PRO A 125 -17.79 12.30 -13.74
C PRO A 125 -16.63 12.69 -12.82
N PHE A 126 -15.67 13.49 -13.32
CA PHE A 126 -14.46 13.85 -12.60
C PHE A 126 -14.47 15.30 -12.10
N GLU A 127 -15.39 16.14 -12.57
CA GLU A 127 -15.51 17.53 -12.15
C GLU A 127 -16.23 17.65 -10.80
N LYS A 128 -15.73 18.52 -9.90
CA LYS A 128 -16.43 18.85 -8.66
C LYS A 128 -17.71 19.61 -8.93
N GLY A 129 -18.79 19.20 -8.26
CA GLY A 129 -20.07 19.93 -8.30
C GLY A 129 -20.88 19.72 -9.58
N THR A 130 -20.48 18.80 -10.45
CA THR A 130 -21.41 18.34 -11.47
C THR A 130 -22.49 17.51 -10.80
N ASP A 131 -23.74 17.87 -11.05
CA ASP A 131 -24.90 17.04 -10.79
C ASP A 131 -24.86 15.80 -11.68
N THR A 132 -23.92 14.88 -11.34
CA THR A 132 -23.95 13.55 -11.95
C THR A 132 -25.28 12.96 -11.53
N PRO A 133 -26.18 12.66 -12.45
CA PRO A 133 -27.53 12.27 -12.10
C PRO A 133 -27.50 11.07 -11.16
N PRO A 134 -28.36 11.03 -10.15
CA PRO A 134 -28.49 9.88 -9.31
C PRO A 134 -28.76 8.64 -10.17
N LEU A 135 -28.24 7.51 -9.74
CA LEU A 135 -28.46 6.24 -10.42
C LEU A 135 -29.97 5.94 -10.48
N THR A 136 -30.40 5.46 -11.59
CA THR A 136 -31.78 4.96 -11.74
C THR A 136 -32.00 3.73 -10.84
N ARG A 137 -33.22 3.45 -10.46
CA ARG A 137 -33.58 2.25 -9.68
C ARG A 137 -33.10 0.96 -10.38
N LYS A 138 -33.11 0.93 -11.71
CA LYS A 138 -32.65 -0.20 -12.51
C LYS A 138 -31.11 -0.41 -12.33
N GLU A 139 -30.34 0.65 -12.43
CA GLU A 139 -28.89 0.60 -12.26
C GLU A 139 -28.50 0.22 -10.83
N ALA A 140 -29.23 0.70 -9.83
CA ALA A 140 -29.01 0.33 -8.43
C ALA A 140 -29.37 -1.14 -8.13
N LEU A 141 -30.37 -1.69 -8.80
CA LEU A 141 -30.72 -3.12 -8.70
C LEU A 141 -29.66 -3.99 -9.41
N GLN A 142 -29.29 -3.64 -10.63
CA GLN A 142 -28.23 -4.30 -11.40
C GLN A 142 -26.92 -4.32 -10.63
N TRP A 143 -26.53 -3.21 -10.00
CA TRP A 143 -25.38 -3.13 -9.12
C TRP A 143 -25.42 -4.20 -8.01
N LYS A 144 -26.56 -4.34 -7.32
CA LYS A 144 -26.71 -5.32 -6.23
C LYS A 144 -26.58 -6.77 -6.70
N GLU A 145 -27.06 -7.06 -7.89
CA GLU A 145 -26.97 -8.39 -8.52
C GLU A 145 -25.52 -8.72 -8.92
N GLU A 146 -24.77 -7.72 -9.39
CA GLU A 146 -23.40 -7.90 -9.89
C GLU A 146 -22.32 -7.83 -8.82
N CYS A 147 -22.58 -7.22 -7.65
CA CYS A 147 -21.58 -7.00 -6.60
C CYS A 147 -20.79 -8.26 -6.21
N THR A 148 -21.46 -9.39 -6.04
CA THR A 148 -20.82 -10.63 -5.63
C THR A 148 -19.87 -11.14 -6.70
N ALA A 149 -20.29 -11.13 -7.97
CA ALA A 149 -19.47 -11.56 -9.09
C ALA A 149 -18.26 -10.62 -9.31
N LEU A 150 -18.46 -9.32 -9.17
CA LEU A 150 -17.37 -8.33 -9.22
C LEU A 150 -16.33 -8.57 -8.11
N TYR A 151 -16.78 -8.78 -6.89
CA TYR A 151 -15.88 -9.08 -5.78
C TYR A 151 -15.17 -10.42 -5.95
N GLN A 152 -15.85 -11.45 -6.46
CA GLN A 152 -15.22 -12.75 -6.77
C GLN A 152 -14.09 -12.58 -7.79
N ARG A 153 -14.27 -11.80 -8.85
CA ARG A 153 -13.19 -11.51 -9.82
C ARG A 153 -12.02 -10.83 -9.12
N ARG A 154 -12.29 -9.80 -8.33
CA ARG A 154 -11.25 -9.07 -7.59
C ARG A 154 -10.43 -9.96 -6.67
N ILE A 155 -11.08 -10.78 -5.85
CA ILE A 155 -10.39 -11.64 -4.90
C ILE A 155 -9.61 -12.76 -5.61
N THR A 156 -10.11 -13.26 -6.74
CA THR A 156 -9.41 -14.23 -7.58
C THR A 156 -8.15 -13.62 -8.20
N GLU A 157 -8.20 -12.37 -8.67
CA GLU A 157 -7.03 -11.63 -9.14
C GLU A 157 -6.01 -11.40 -8.03
N GLN A 158 -6.49 -11.03 -6.82
CA GLN A 158 -5.63 -10.89 -5.64
C GLN A 158 -4.95 -12.23 -5.29
N ALA A 159 -5.68 -13.33 -5.25
CA ALA A 159 -5.14 -14.66 -4.98
C ALA A 159 -4.10 -15.10 -6.03
N ARG A 160 -4.33 -14.78 -7.31
CA ARG A 160 -3.35 -14.99 -8.37
C ARG A 160 -2.07 -14.20 -8.11
N ALA A 161 -2.18 -12.93 -7.78
CA ALA A 161 -1.04 -12.08 -7.44
C ALA A 161 -0.27 -12.60 -6.21
N LEU A 162 -0.95 -13.20 -5.22
CA LEU A 162 -0.29 -13.87 -4.09
C LEU A 162 0.52 -15.09 -4.54
N ARG A 163 -0.02 -15.92 -5.44
CA ARG A 163 0.69 -17.07 -6.01
C ARG A 163 1.95 -16.64 -6.75
N GLU A 164 1.87 -15.59 -7.56
CA GLU A 164 3.02 -15.04 -8.27
C GLU A 164 4.08 -14.49 -7.32
N ARG A 165 3.66 -13.81 -6.24
CA ARG A 165 4.57 -13.31 -5.20
C ARG A 165 5.22 -14.45 -4.41
N LEU A 166 4.50 -15.51 -4.13
CA LEU A 166 5.04 -16.69 -3.41
C LEU A 166 6.22 -17.29 -4.15
N SER A 167 6.15 -17.36 -5.49
CA SER A 167 7.22 -17.88 -6.35
C SER A 167 8.39 -16.90 -6.56
N SER A 168 8.37 -15.69 -5.95
CA SER A 168 9.47 -14.73 -6.07
C SER A 168 10.70 -15.16 -5.26
N GLU A 169 11.89 -14.83 -5.73
CA GLU A 169 13.17 -15.14 -5.05
C GLU A 169 13.23 -14.66 -3.60
N SER A 170 12.59 -13.52 -3.29
CA SER A 170 12.59 -12.97 -1.92
C SER A 170 11.66 -13.70 -0.94
N ILE A 171 10.76 -14.55 -1.43
CA ILE A 171 9.77 -15.29 -0.64
C ILE A 171 10.10 -16.79 -0.62
N ASP A 172 10.72 -17.30 -1.68
CA ASP A 172 11.22 -18.69 -1.79
C ASP A 172 10.14 -19.75 -1.48
N ASN A 173 8.92 -19.54 -1.99
CA ASN A 173 7.75 -20.39 -1.74
C ASN A 173 7.37 -20.57 -0.24
N ASP A 174 7.81 -19.68 0.63
CA ASP A 174 7.47 -19.70 2.06
C ASP A 174 6.21 -18.87 2.34
N GLU A 175 5.11 -19.53 2.66
CA GLU A 175 3.83 -18.87 2.98
C GLU A 175 3.95 -17.93 4.19
N GLY A 176 4.74 -18.28 5.20
CA GLY A 176 4.99 -17.41 6.34
C GLY A 176 5.73 -16.14 5.96
N ALA A 177 6.69 -16.23 5.02
CA ALA A 177 7.37 -15.06 4.48
C ALA A 177 6.38 -14.16 3.70
N LEU A 178 5.49 -14.76 2.89
CA LEU A 178 4.46 -14.03 2.16
C LEU A 178 3.47 -13.34 3.10
N VAL A 179 2.91 -14.06 4.06
CA VAL A 179 1.95 -13.52 5.04
C VAL A 179 2.57 -12.38 5.84
N ARG A 180 3.81 -12.57 6.34
CA ARG A 180 4.56 -11.53 7.06
C ARG A 180 4.77 -10.27 6.20
N LEU A 181 5.17 -10.45 4.94
CA LEU A 181 5.35 -9.33 4.00
C LEU A 181 4.06 -8.52 3.84
N LEU A 182 2.93 -9.20 3.67
CA LEU A 182 1.63 -8.56 3.52
C LEU A 182 1.19 -7.86 4.81
N LEU A 183 1.33 -8.52 5.96
CA LEU A 183 1.02 -7.91 7.26
C LEU A 183 1.84 -6.64 7.49
N LEU A 184 3.16 -6.70 7.26
CA LEU A 184 4.02 -5.52 7.38
C LEU A 184 3.59 -4.42 6.43
N ARG A 185 3.35 -4.72 5.14
CA ARG A 185 2.89 -3.73 4.17
C ARG A 185 1.66 -2.96 4.66
N TYR A 186 0.66 -3.66 5.19
CA TYR A 186 -0.57 -3.02 5.69
C TYR A 186 -0.41 -2.36 7.06
N LEU A 187 0.48 -2.86 7.92
CA LEU A 187 0.88 -2.18 9.15
C LEU A 187 1.62 -0.87 8.86
N GLY A 188 2.40 -0.78 7.78
CA GLY A 188 3.04 0.46 7.33
C GLY A 188 2.06 1.55 6.92
N ALA A 189 0.78 1.22 6.73
CA ALA A 189 -0.27 2.09 6.23
C ALA A 189 0.13 2.79 4.91
N LYS A 190 -0.45 3.96 4.59
CA LYS A 190 -0.16 4.64 3.32
C LYS A 190 1.27 5.21 3.25
N VAL A 191 1.82 5.61 4.38
CA VAL A 191 3.10 6.35 4.45
C VAL A 191 4.30 5.42 4.39
N ASN A 192 4.22 4.25 5.03
CA ASN A 192 5.34 3.34 5.22
C ASN A 192 5.10 1.94 4.62
N ASN A 193 4.08 1.73 3.78
CA ASN A 193 3.77 0.42 3.20
C ASN A 193 4.95 -0.17 2.42
N GLU A 194 5.61 0.62 1.57
CA GLU A 194 6.76 0.18 0.79
C GLU A 194 8.00 -0.04 1.67
N ALA A 195 8.24 0.86 2.63
CA ALA A 195 9.35 0.72 3.59
C ALA A 195 9.20 -0.58 4.40
N PHE A 196 8.00 -0.89 4.87
CA PHE A 196 7.73 -2.10 5.64
C PHE A 196 7.81 -3.37 4.78
N GLU A 197 7.44 -3.29 3.50
CA GLU A 197 7.67 -4.38 2.55
C GLU A 197 9.18 -4.61 2.31
N GLN A 198 9.99 -3.54 2.20
CA GLN A 198 11.45 -3.65 2.11
C GLN A 198 12.05 -4.29 3.37
N ILE A 199 11.58 -3.92 4.56
CA ILE A 199 12.01 -4.55 5.82
C ILE A 199 11.66 -6.04 5.81
N ALA A 200 10.46 -6.41 5.35
CA ALA A 200 10.07 -7.82 5.23
C ALA A 200 10.99 -8.61 4.29
N ARG A 201 11.43 -8.01 3.18
CA ARG A 201 12.34 -8.66 2.22
C ARG A 201 13.77 -8.75 2.75
N ALA A 202 14.23 -7.72 3.45
CA ALA A 202 15.60 -7.63 3.98
C ALA A 202 15.83 -8.54 5.21
N LEU A 203 14.78 -8.81 6.00
CA LEU A 203 14.84 -9.70 7.17
C LEU A 203 14.27 -11.09 6.80
N PRO A 204 15.11 -12.14 6.64
CA PRO A 204 14.63 -13.46 6.28
C PRO A 204 13.70 -14.07 7.34
N ILE A 205 12.58 -14.70 6.92
CA ILE A 205 11.62 -15.32 7.85
C ILE A 205 12.27 -16.42 8.69
N ARG A 206 13.24 -17.17 8.13
CA ARG A 206 13.97 -18.20 8.87
C ARG A 206 14.74 -17.66 10.09
N VAL A 207 15.15 -16.38 10.04
CA VAL A 207 15.77 -15.72 11.18
C VAL A 207 14.72 -15.37 12.22
N VAL A 208 13.62 -14.77 11.81
CA VAL A 208 12.49 -14.44 12.71
C VAL A 208 12.01 -15.67 13.47
N ARG A 209 11.80 -16.80 12.78
CA ARG A 209 11.33 -18.08 13.39
C ARG A 209 12.26 -18.65 14.46
N LYS A 210 13.54 -18.30 14.43
CA LYS A 210 14.52 -18.76 15.45
C LYS A 210 14.48 -17.96 16.75
N HIS A 211 13.74 -16.84 16.76
CA HIS A 211 13.70 -15.89 17.86
C HIS A 211 12.28 -15.63 18.37
N THR A 212 11.30 -16.48 18.01
CA THR A 212 9.90 -16.31 18.39
C THR A 212 9.63 -16.47 19.88
N ASP A 213 10.57 -16.99 20.66
CA ASP A 213 10.56 -17.10 22.11
C ASP A 213 11.24 -15.91 22.84
N HIS A 214 11.88 -15.01 22.09
CA HIS A 214 12.63 -13.83 22.60
C HIS A 214 12.05 -12.53 22.02
N PRO A 215 11.09 -11.89 22.67
CA PRO A 215 10.39 -10.72 22.12
C PRO A 215 11.31 -9.50 21.91
N ASP A 216 12.32 -9.30 22.76
CA ASP A 216 13.33 -8.26 22.62
C ASP A 216 14.25 -8.48 21.41
N GLN A 217 14.64 -9.73 21.13
CA GLN A 217 15.41 -10.06 19.93
C GLN A 217 14.57 -9.89 18.65
N LEU A 218 13.27 -10.22 18.69
CA LEU A 218 12.37 -9.92 17.59
C LEU A 218 12.27 -8.41 17.33
N GLU A 219 12.13 -7.60 18.38
CA GLU A 219 12.11 -6.15 18.23
C GLU A 219 13.44 -5.64 17.68
N ALA A 220 14.58 -6.10 18.21
CA ALA A 220 15.91 -5.75 17.72
C ALA A 220 16.08 -6.10 16.22
N LEU A 221 15.59 -7.26 15.77
CA LEU A 221 15.61 -7.67 14.37
C LEU A 221 14.80 -6.71 13.48
N TYR A 222 13.59 -6.35 13.87
CA TYR A 222 12.75 -5.45 13.08
C TYR A 222 13.27 -4.01 13.08
N PHE A 223 13.63 -3.47 14.25
CA PHE A 223 14.12 -2.10 14.36
C PHE A 223 15.51 -1.92 13.74
N GLY A 224 16.41 -2.88 13.96
CA GLY A 224 17.75 -2.84 13.39
C GLY A 224 17.75 -2.96 11.88
N THR A 225 16.95 -3.89 11.32
CA THR A 225 16.77 -3.98 9.86
C THR A 225 16.19 -2.70 9.29
N ALA A 226 15.26 -2.04 10.00
CA ALA A 226 14.65 -0.78 9.58
C ALA A 226 15.58 0.43 9.71
N GLY A 227 16.77 0.30 10.32
CA GLY A 227 17.71 1.39 10.58
C GLY A 227 17.25 2.33 11.71
N LEU A 228 16.41 1.85 12.62
CA LEU A 228 15.86 2.65 13.73
C LEU A 228 16.71 2.57 15.01
N LEU A 229 17.81 1.81 14.99
CA LEU A 229 18.75 1.65 16.10
C LEU A 229 20.13 2.28 15.81
N GLU A 230 20.24 3.12 14.79
CA GLU A 230 21.53 3.72 14.37
C GLU A 230 21.88 4.99 15.16
N ASP A 231 20.88 5.67 15.75
CA ASP A 231 21.09 6.90 16.53
C ASP A 231 21.69 6.60 17.92
N VAL A 232 22.18 7.66 18.60
CA VAL A 232 22.61 7.55 20.00
C VAL A 232 21.41 7.14 20.85
N ALA A 233 21.61 6.12 21.71
CA ALA A 233 20.53 5.62 22.57
C ALA A 233 19.92 6.71 23.43
N SER A 234 18.60 6.90 23.29
CA SER A 234 17.83 7.88 24.05
C SER A 234 17.46 7.40 25.46
N ASP A 235 17.48 6.08 25.67
CA ASP A 235 17.16 5.41 26.93
C ASP A 235 17.82 4.02 27.03
N ASP A 236 17.69 3.37 28.18
CA ASP A 236 18.27 2.05 28.42
C ASP A 236 17.61 0.96 27.58
N TYR A 237 16.33 1.12 27.24
CA TYR A 237 15.62 0.16 26.38
C TYR A 237 16.20 0.15 24.96
N MET A 238 16.39 1.33 24.38
CA MET A 238 17.04 1.44 23.07
C MET A 238 18.45 0.86 23.09
N ARG A 239 19.22 1.13 24.16
CA ARG A 239 20.60 0.59 24.31
C ARG A 239 20.59 -0.93 24.31
N HIS A 240 19.69 -1.55 25.09
CA HIS A 240 19.54 -3.00 25.11
C HIS A 240 19.22 -3.56 23.71
N LEU A 241 18.29 -2.96 22.98
CA LEU A 241 17.98 -3.41 21.62
C LEU A 241 19.15 -3.20 20.63
N GLN A 242 20.00 -2.16 20.83
CA GLN A 242 21.22 -1.96 20.03
C GLN A 242 22.25 -3.07 20.28
N GLU A 243 22.41 -3.51 21.52
CA GLU A 243 23.29 -4.63 21.88
C GLU A 243 22.81 -5.94 21.22
N GLU A 244 21.53 -6.26 21.36
CA GLU A 244 20.91 -7.41 20.71
C GLU A 244 21.05 -7.35 19.18
N TRP A 245 20.77 -6.18 18.59
CA TRP A 245 20.90 -5.99 17.14
C TRP A 245 22.35 -6.19 16.66
N THR A 246 23.33 -5.66 17.38
CA THR A 246 24.74 -5.81 17.03
C THR A 246 25.13 -7.29 16.95
N PHE A 247 24.70 -8.08 17.93
CA PHE A 247 24.93 -9.52 17.95
C PHE A 247 24.20 -10.24 16.81
N LEU A 248 22.90 -9.97 16.63
CA LEU A 248 22.05 -10.63 15.65
C LEU A 248 22.47 -10.28 14.22
N ARG A 249 22.79 -9.01 13.98
CA ARG A 249 23.30 -8.53 12.68
C ARG A 249 24.58 -9.27 12.28
N ALA A 250 25.54 -9.38 13.18
CA ALA A 250 26.78 -10.10 12.93
C ALA A 250 26.52 -11.61 12.70
N LYS A 251 25.70 -12.24 13.56
CA LYS A 251 25.39 -13.67 13.51
C LYS A 251 24.73 -14.10 12.18
N TYR A 252 23.86 -13.27 11.62
CA TYR A 252 23.06 -13.60 10.43
C TYR A 252 23.44 -12.81 9.19
N ASN A 253 24.44 -11.92 9.28
CA ASN A 253 24.84 -11.00 8.20
C ASN A 253 23.67 -10.20 7.65
N LEU A 254 22.91 -9.54 8.54
CA LEU A 254 21.69 -8.80 8.17
C LEU A 254 22.02 -7.39 7.69
N PRO A 255 21.30 -6.87 6.68
CA PRO A 255 21.44 -5.51 6.24
C PRO A 255 20.69 -4.53 7.17
N THR A 256 21.09 -3.27 7.13
CA THR A 256 20.38 -2.15 7.73
C THR A 256 19.83 -1.25 6.62
N LEU A 257 18.54 -0.95 6.67
CA LEU A 257 17.85 -0.09 5.70
C LEU A 257 17.71 1.32 6.28
N GLY A 258 18.78 2.13 6.17
CA GLY A 258 18.75 3.51 6.68
C GLY A 258 17.76 4.41 5.92
N GLY A 259 17.02 5.26 6.65
CA GLY A 259 16.20 6.34 6.08
C GLY A 259 14.92 5.91 5.32
N VAL A 260 14.57 4.62 5.30
CA VAL A 260 13.39 4.15 4.56
C VAL A 260 12.08 4.46 5.26
N VAL A 261 12.10 4.66 6.57
CA VAL A 261 10.92 4.82 7.42
C VAL A 261 10.62 6.29 7.70
N ARG A 262 9.38 6.71 7.47
CA ARG A 262 8.92 8.09 7.67
C ARG A 262 8.11 8.23 8.95
N LYS A 263 8.40 9.27 9.74
CA LYS A 263 7.71 9.61 11.00
C LYS A 263 6.77 10.82 10.86
N LEU A 264 6.90 11.59 9.78
CA LEU A 264 6.22 12.88 9.61
C LEU A 264 4.70 12.71 9.47
N ARG A 265 3.93 13.58 10.15
CA ARG A 265 2.45 13.67 10.10
C ARG A 265 1.71 12.39 10.53
N LEU A 266 2.34 11.55 11.36
CA LEU A 266 1.70 10.37 11.92
C LEU A 266 1.21 10.64 13.34
N ARG A 267 0.06 10.06 13.70
CA ARG A 267 -0.42 10.01 15.08
C ARG A 267 0.43 9.01 15.87
N PRO A 268 0.64 9.17 17.20
CA PRO A 268 1.47 8.28 18.02
C PRO A 268 1.23 6.78 17.80
N ALA A 269 -0.03 6.33 17.81
CA ALA A 269 -0.38 4.93 17.59
C ALA A 269 -0.04 4.38 16.19
N ALA A 270 0.25 5.26 15.21
CA ALA A 270 0.62 4.91 13.84
C ALA A 270 2.13 5.05 13.57
N PHE A 271 2.92 5.39 14.59
CA PHE A 271 4.36 5.52 14.45
C PHE A 271 5.00 4.19 14.03
N PRO A 272 6.02 4.22 13.16
CA PRO A 272 6.63 3.00 12.62
C PRO A 272 7.24 2.11 13.70
N HIS A 273 7.90 2.67 14.73
CA HIS A 273 8.42 1.89 15.86
C HIS A 273 7.33 1.02 16.48
N ARG A 274 6.22 1.65 16.83
CA ARG A 274 5.12 0.94 17.45
C ARG A 274 4.51 -0.13 16.53
N ARG A 275 4.44 0.14 15.23
CA ARG A 275 3.92 -0.84 14.25
C ARG A 275 4.86 -2.03 14.07
N LEU A 276 6.17 -1.80 14.12
CA LEU A 276 7.17 -2.87 14.08
C LEU A 276 7.19 -3.67 15.39
N ALA A 277 7.03 -3.01 16.57
CA ALA A 277 6.87 -3.69 17.85
C ALA A 277 5.64 -4.60 17.86
N LEU A 278 4.50 -4.14 17.32
CA LEU A 278 3.31 -4.99 17.18
C LEU A 278 3.58 -6.21 16.29
N MET A 279 4.35 -6.05 15.20
CA MET A 279 4.72 -7.17 14.34
C MET A 279 5.65 -8.16 15.04
N ALA A 280 6.63 -7.68 15.81
CA ALA A 280 7.50 -8.50 16.64
C ALA A 280 6.68 -9.33 17.64
N HIS A 281 5.78 -8.67 18.36
CA HIS A 281 4.90 -9.35 19.32
C HIS A 281 3.87 -10.27 18.69
N LEU A 282 3.44 -10.01 17.45
CA LEU A 282 2.60 -10.93 16.69
C LEU A 282 3.33 -12.27 16.48
N HIS A 283 4.62 -12.24 16.11
CA HIS A 283 5.42 -13.46 15.98
C HIS A 283 5.74 -14.12 17.33
N TYR A 284 5.94 -13.33 18.38
CA TYR A 284 6.12 -13.87 19.73
C TYR A 284 4.88 -14.65 20.23
N LYS A 285 3.69 -14.08 20.06
CA LYS A 285 2.42 -14.72 20.48
C LYS A 285 1.95 -15.80 19.52
N HIS A 286 2.27 -15.66 18.24
CA HIS A 286 1.82 -16.55 17.16
C HIS A 286 3.02 -16.92 16.26
N PRO A 287 3.90 -17.84 16.70
CA PRO A 287 5.10 -18.24 15.94
C PRO A 287 4.82 -18.73 14.52
N SER A 288 3.65 -19.34 14.29
CA SER A 288 3.15 -19.81 12.98
C SER A 288 1.87 -19.07 12.61
N ILE A 289 1.92 -17.74 12.57
CA ILE A 289 0.74 -16.89 12.30
C ILE A 289 0.06 -17.24 10.98
N GLU A 290 0.82 -17.64 9.95
CA GLU A 290 0.32 -18.05 8.65
C GLU A 290 -0.62 -19.26 8.74
N GLN A 291 -0.26 -20.25 9.56
CA GLN A 291 -1.07 -21.45 9.76
C GLN A 291 -2.36 -21.10 10.52
N GLN A 292 -2.24 -20.26 11.57
CA GLN A 292 -3.39 -19.83 12.36
C GLN A 292 -4.35 -18.99 11.51
N LEU A 293 -3.83 -18.08 10.69
CA LEU A 293 -4.66 -17.31 9.74
C LEU A 293 -5.28 -18.22 8.68
N GLY A 294 -4.56 -19.26 8.20
CA GLY A 294 -5.10 -20.27 7.28
C GLY A 294 -6.28 -21.07 7.84
N ALA A 295 -6.36 -21.21 9.16
CA ALA A 295 -7.44 -21.92 9.85
C ALA A 295 -8.66 -21.05 10.19
N VAL A 296 -8.58 -19.72 10.04
CA VAL A 296 -9.65 -18.78 10.39
C VAL A 296 -10.92 -19.03 9.57
N ARG A 297 -12.07 -18.98 10.25
CA ARG A 297 -13.41 -19.14 9.67
C ARG A 297 -14.24 -17.85 9.72
N THR A 298 -13.93 -16.96 10.65
CA THR A 298 -14.69 -15.73 10.90
C THR A 298 -13.79 -14.51 11.02
N CYS A 299 -14.32 -13.33 10.72
CA CYS A 299 -13.61 -12.07 10.93
C CYS A 299 -13.24 -11.86 12.42
N SER A 300 -14.10 -12.32 13.35
CA SER A 300 -13.82 -12.22 14.78
C SER A 300 -12.61 -13.04 15.22
N GLU A 301 -12.41 -14.24 14.64
CA GLU A 301 -11.20 -15.03 14.89
C GLU A 301 -9.95 -14.32 14.36
N ALA A 302 -10.02 -13.76 13.15
CA ALA A 302 -8.92 -12.98 12.59
C ALA A 302 -8.62 -11.73 13.44
N GLU A 303 -9.65 -10.99 13.88
CA GLU A 303 -9.49 -9.83 14.77
C GLU A 303 -8.78 -10.21 16.08
N LYS A 304 -9.14 -11.35 16.68
CA LYS A 304 -8.50 -11.86 17.92
C LYS A 304 -7.03 -12.20 17.71
N LEU A 305 -6.68 -12.86 16.60
CA LEU A 305 -5.29 -13.17 16.28
C LEU A 305 -4.45 -11.89 16.08
N LEU A 306 -5.02 -10.88 15.46
CA LEU A 306 -4.35 -9.61 15.19
C LEU A 306 -4.31 -8.67 16.41
N ALA A 307 -5.13 -8.89 17.43
CA ALA A 307 -5.26 -8.03 18.61
C ALA A 307 -4.15 -8.30 19.64
N VAL A 308 -2.88 -8.22 19.21
CA VAL A 308 -1.71 -8.40 20.09
C VAL A 308 -1.33 -7.09 20.76
N GLU A 309 -0.98 -7.17 22.03
CA GLU A 309 -0.34 -6.06 22.73
C GLU A 309 1.18 -6.12 22.50
N PRO A 310 1.84 -4.97 22.26
CA PRO A 310 3.30 -4.92 22.18
C PRO A 310 3.93 -5.11 23.57
N SER A 311 5.26 -5.10 23.66
CA SER A 311 5.98 -5.10 24.93
C SER A 311 5.54 -3.92 25.82
N GLU A 312 5.77 -4.05 27.14
CA GLU A 312 5.38 -3.04 28.13
C GLU A 312 5.88 -1.64 27.75
N TYR A 313 7.11 -1.54 27.24
CA TYR A 313 7.68 -0.28 26.76
C TYR A 313 6.77 0.35 25.69
N TRP A 314 6.41 -0.38 24.65
CA TRP A 314 5.61 0.10 23.52
C TRP A 314 4.11 0.25 23.79
N GLN A 315 3.64 -0.15 24.97
CA GLN A 315 2.27 0.20 25.39
C GLN A 315 2.12 1.69 25.62
N TYR A 316 3.18 2.37 26.06
CA TYR A 316 3.16 3.80 26.35
C TYR A 316 4.08 4.62 25.42
N HIS A 317 5.08 4.03 24.77
CA HIS A 317 5.98 4.74 23.88
C HIS A 317 5.55 4.63 22.41
N TYR A 318 5.77 5.69 21.64
CA TYR A 318 5.54 5.72 20.20
C TYR A 318 6.83 5.95 19.40
N ASP A 319 7.88 6.45 20.05
CA ASP A 319 9.25 6.61 19.57
C ASP A 319 10.18 6.35 20.77
N PHE A 320 11.46 6.08 20.57
CA PHE A 320 12.40 5.93 21.66
C PHE A 320 12.47 7.22 22.50
N GLY A 321 12.40 7.08 23.82
CA GLY A 321 12.36 8.20 24.75
C GLY A 321 11.13 9.10 24.68
N LYS A 322 10.10 8.78 23.85
CA LYS A 322 8.88 9.57 23.72
C LYS A 322 7.65 8.76 24.10
N SER A 323 7.02 9.14 25.19
CA SER A 323 5.88 8.44 25.76
C SER A 323 4.56 9.18 25.54
N SER A 324 3.46 8.43 25.66
CA SER A 324 2.08 8.91 25.72
C SER A 324 1.57 8.81 27.16
N ALA A 325 0.78 9.77 27.58
CA ALA A 325 0.14 9.75 28.90
C ALA A 325 -0.90 8.62 29.07
N LYS A 326 -1.35 8.02 27.97
CA LYS A 326 -2.33 6.92 27.98
C LYS A 326 -1.79 5.74 27.15
N PRO A 327 -2.19 4.50 27.50
CA PRO A 327 -1.83 3.34 26.72
C PRO A 327 -2.28 3.49 25.25
N LEU A 328 -1.42 3.10 24.34
CA LEU A 328 -1.69 3.20 22.90
C LEU A 328 -2.47 1.98 22.35
N GLY A 329 -2.67 0.94 23.19
CA GLY A 329 -3.47 -0.25 22.88
C GLY A 329 -2.87 -1.13 21.77
N THR A 330 -3.68 -2.00 21.22
CA THR A 330 -3.36 -2.87 20.07
C THR A 330 -3.50 -2.12 18.74
N ILE A 331 -3.49 -2.82 17.62
CA ILE A 331 -3.89 -2.21 16.33
C ILE A 331 -5.35 -1.75 16.41
N SER A 332 -5.67 -0.62 15.77
CA SER A 332 -7.06 -0.15 15.71
C SER A 332 -7.94 -1.13 14.93
N ARG A 333 -9.22 -1.19 15.28
CA ARG A 333 -10.21 -2.00 14.54
C ARG A 333 -10.20 -1.70 13.04
N ASN A 334 -10.07 -0.44 12.65
CA ASN A 334 -9.97 -0.06 11.24
C ASN A 334 -8.72 -0.67 10.57
N THR A 335 -7.59 -0.72 11.27
CA THR A 335 -6.39 -1.39 10.74
C THR A 335 -6.59 -2.90 10.62
N ALA A 336 -7.22 -3.53 11.62
CA ALA A 336 -7.56 -4.95 11.57
C ALA A 336 -8.49 -5.26 10.39
N VAL A 337 -9.56 -4.47 10.18
CA VAL A 337 -10.47 -4.61 9.03
C VAL A 337 -9.72 -4.52 7.70
N VAL A 338 -8.82 -3.55 7.55
CA VAL A 338 -8.00 -3.40 6.33
C VAL A 338 -7.11 -4.62 6.12
N ILE A 339 -6.48 -5.15 7.17
CA ILE A 339 -5.67 -6.37 7.09
C ILE A 339 -6.52 -7.58 6.74
N ILE A 340 -7.68 -7.77 7.39
CA ILE A 340 -8.56 -8.89 7.09
C ILE A 340 -9.02 -8.87 5.64
N LEU A 341 -9.43 -7.71 5.15
CA LEU A 341 -9.94 -7.54 3.80
C LEU A 341 -8.89 -7.72 2.71
N ASN A 342 -7.66 -7.27 2.95
CA ASN A 342 -6.61 -7.22 1.93
C ASN A 342 -5.49 -8.27 2.12
N VAL A 343 -5.45 -8.96 3.25
CA VAL A 343 -4.46 -10.00 3.53
C VAL A 343 -5.15 -11.32 3.84
N VAL A 344 -5.98 -11.36 4.89
CA VAL A 344 -6.53 -12.63 5.39
C VAL A 344 -7.49 -13.27 4.39
N ILE A 345 -8.50 -12.54 3.93
CA ILE A 345 -9.49 -13.10 3.00
C ILE A 345 -8.85 -13.50 1.66
N PRO A 346 -7.97 -12.68 1.00
CA PRO A 346 -7.27 -13.11 -0.20
C PRO A 346 -6.33 -14.30 0.02
N TYR A 347 -5.66 -14.39 1.17
CA TYR A 347 -4.82 -15.54 1.49
C TYR A 347 -5.66 -16.82 1.68
N LEU A 348 -6.78 -16.73 2.39
CA LEU A 348 -7.72 -17.85 2.53
C LEU A 348 -8.35 -18.28 1.20
N TRP A 349 -8.60 -17.33 0.30
CA TRP A 349 -9.06 -17.62 -1.07
C TRP A 349 -7.99 -18.36 -1.87
N TYR A 350 -6.75 -17.88 -1.80
CA TYR A 350 -5.60 -18.58 -2.38
C TYR A 350 -5.49 -20.02 -1.86
N LEU A 351 -5.59 -20.25 -0.55
CA LEU A 351 -5.55 -21.59 0.05
C LEU A 351 -6.73 -22.45 -0.39
N ALA A 352 -7.93 -21.88 -0.53
CA ALA A 352 -9.11 -22.59 -1.00
C ALA A 352 -8.92 -23.08 -2.45
N GLU A 353 -8.32 -22.27 -3.31
CA GLU A 353 -7.99 -22.67 -4.70
C GLU A 353 -6.85 -23.70 -4.74
N ALA A 354 -5.77 -23.46 -3.99
CA ALA A 354 -4.60 -24.36 -3.97
C ALA A 354 -4.95 -25.77 -3.46
N ASN A 355 -5.86 -25.87 -2.48
CA ASN A 355 -6.27 -27.12 -1.86
C ASN A 355 -7.59 -27.68 -2.42
N SER A 356 -8.16 -27.08 -3.45
CA SER A 356 -9.43 -27.51 -4.08
C SER A 356 -10.58 -27.66 -3.06
N LEU A 357 -10.71 -26.71 -2.10
CA LEU A 357 -11.66 -26.78 -0.99
C LEU A 357 -13.14 -26.59 -1.39
N GLY A 358 -13.43 -26.39 -2.69
CA GLY A 358 -14.78 -26.31 -3.22
C GLY A 358 -15.49 -24.96 -2.97
N ASP A 359 -16.71 -24.85 -3.52
CA ASP A 359 -17.47 -23.60 -3.53
C ASP A 359 -17.99 -23.19 -2.15
N ALA A 360 -18.27 -24.15 -1.27
CA ALA A 360 -18.74 -23.86 0.09
C ALA A 360 -17.74 -22.98 0.88
N ARG A 361 -16.42 -23.23 0.74
CA ARG A 361 -15.40 -22.42 1.39
C ARG A 361 -15.34 -21.01 0.79
N LYS A 362 -15.49 -20.89 -0.51
CA LYS A 362 -15.55 -19.60 -1.20
C LYS A 362 -16.74 -18.76 -0.74
N GLU A 363 -17.91 -19.36 -0.57
CA GLU A 363 -19.10 -18.68 -0.03
C GLU A 363 -18.89 -18.21 1.42
N GLU A 364 -18.23 -18.99 2.28
CA GLU A 364 -17.86 -18.54 3.63
C GLU A 364 -16.98 -17.27 3.56
N LEU A 365 -16.01 -17.21 2.65
CA LEU A 365 -15.13 -16.05 2.50
C LEU A 365 -15.86 -14.80 1.98
N LEU A 366 -16.81 -14.98 1.08
CA LEU A 366 -17.70 -13.91 0.64
C LEU A 366 -18.58 -13.41 1.80
N ALA A 367 -19.10 -14.33 2.63
CA ALA A 367 -19.85 -14.00 3.82
C ALA A 367 -18.99 -13.21 4.83
N MET A 368 -17.72 -13.57 5.04
CA MET A 368 -16.79 -12.79 5.86
C MET A 368 -16.68 -11.36 5.38
N ALA A 369 -16.49 -11.12 4.08
CA ALA A 369 -16.41 -9.76 3.53
C ALA A 369 -17.72 -8.97 3.72
N ARG A 370 -18.88 -9.63 3.69
CA ARG A 370 -20.18 -9.00 3.97
C ARG A 370 -20.34 -8.56 5.43
N THR A 371 -19.65 -9.18 6.38
CA THR A 371 -19.71 -8.80 7.80
C THR A 371 -18.84 -7.60 8.14
N LEU A 372 -17.87 -7.27 7.29
CA LEU A 372 -16.97 -6.13 7.49
C LEU A 372 -17.64 -4.81 7.03
N PRO A 373 -17.35 -3.69 7.71
CA PRO A 373 -17.84 -2.39 7.26
C PRO A 373 -17.24 -2.01 5.91
N SER A 374 -17.99 -1.26 5.11
CA SER A 374 -17.47 -0.69 3.87
C SER A 374 -16.29 0.24 4.14
N GLU A 375 -15.38 0.33 3.19
CA GLU A 375 -14.29 1.30 3.25
C GLU A 375 -14.80 2.74 3.22
N THR A 376 -14.07 3.62 3.89
CA THR A 376 -14.31 5.07 3.88
C THR A 376 -13.24 5.75 3.04
N ASN A 377 -13.51 5.90 1.75
CA ASN A 377 -12.66 6.64 0.80
C ASN A 377 -13.52 7.53 -0.11
N SER A 378 -12.88 8.39 -0.90
CA SER A 378 -13.57 9.32 -1.80
C SER A 378 -14.44 8.60 -2.84
N ILE A 379 -13.98 7.45 -3.33
CA ILE A 379 -14.70 6.64 -4.34
C ILE A 379 -16.02 6.12 -3.78
N VAL A 380 -16.00 5.52 -2.60
CA VAL A 380 -17.20 5.02 -1.91
C VAL A 380 -18.14 6.17 -1.55
N SER A 381 -17.59 7.30 -1.06
CA SER A 381 -18.37 8.48 -0.71
C SER A 381 -19.10 9.04 -1.91
N GLU A 382 -18.45 9.15 -3.05
CA GLU A 382 -19.04 9.62 -4.29
C GLU A 382 -20.10 8.67 -4.83
N ALA A 383 -19.83 7.36 -4.83
CA ALA A 383 -20.81 6.38 -5.27
C ALA A 383 -22.10 6.44 -4.42
N ARG A 384 -21.96 6.68 -3.10
CA ARG A 384 -23.10 6.92 -2.20
C ARG A 384 -23.86 8.19 -2.53
N LEU A 385 -23.16 9.29 -2.85
CA LEU A 385 -23.80 10.53 -3.29
C LEU A 385 -24.61 10.35 -4.57
N ARG A 386 -24.20 9.41 -5.43
CA ARG A 386 -24.92 9.02 -6.64
C ARG A 386 -26.07 8.04 -6.39
N GLY A 387 -26.33 7.67 -5.14
CA GLY A 387 -27.43 6.80 -4.75
C GLY A 387 -27.10 5.31 -4.70
N LEU A 388 -25.81 4.90 -4.79
CA LEU A 388 -25.42 3.52 -4.53
C LEU A 388 -25.49 3.22 -3.02
N CYS A 389 -26.23 2.16 -2.67
CA CYS A 389 -26.19 1.61 -1.33
C CYS A 389 -24.97 0.72 -1.19
N ILE A 390 -23.93 1.20 -0.49
CA ILE A 390 -22.71 0.45 -0.20
C ILE A 390 -22.67 0.24 1.30
N ALA A 391 -23.14 -0.92 1.76
CA ALA A 391 -23.34 -1.22 3.16
C ALA A 391 -22.12 -1.92 3.81
N ASN A 392 -21.36 -2.68 3.06
CA ASN A 392 -20.30 -3.57 3.57
C ASN A 392 -19.04 -3.58 2.69
N ALA A 393 -18.01 -4.29 3.14
CA ALA A 393 -16.73 -4.34 2.47
C ALA A 393 -16.81 -5.06 1.11
N LEU A 394 -17.63 -6.11 0.97
CA LEU A 394 -17.81 -6.78 -0.31
C LEU A 394 -18.27 -5.77 -1.38
N GLU A 395 -19.26 -4.97 -1.08
CA GLU A 395 -19.81 -3.97 -2.00
C GLU A 395 -18.80 -2.85 -2.32
N SER A 396 -18.03 -2.37 -1.33
CA SER A 396 -16.99 -1.37 -1.59
C SER A 396 -15.84 -1.90 -2.46
N GLN A 397 -15.45 -3.15 -2.27
CA GLN A 397 -14.42 -3.80 -3.09
C GLN A 397 -14.94 -4.15 -4.50
N ALA A 398 -16.19 -4.52 -4.64
CA ALA A 398 -16.84 -4.71 -5.94
C ALA A 398 -16.86 -3.41 -6.76
N LEU A 399 -17.11 -2.26 -6.11
CA LEU A 399 -17.02 -0.95 -6.75
C LEU A 399 -15.62 -0.67 -7.30
N LEU A 400 -14.57 -0.99 -6.52
CA LEU A 400 -13.19 -0.83 -6.97
C LEU A 400 -12.89 -1.73 -8.17
N GLN A 401 -13.43 -2.95 -8.20
CA GLN A 401 -13.30 -3.85 -9.36
C GLN A 401 -14.02 -3.31 -10.60
N GLN A 402 -15.25 -2.85 -10.45
CA GLN A 402 -16.02 -2.27 -11.55
C GLN A 402 -15.29 -1.07 -12.18
N ILE A 403 -14.66 -0.24 -11.34
CA ILE A 403 -13.87 0.89 -11.83
C ILE A 403 -12.62 0.40 -12.56
N ALA A 404 -11.92 -0.59 -12.02
CA ALA A 404 -10.74 -1.15 -12.67
C ALA A 404 -11.07 -1.75 -14.04
N GLU A 405 -12.18 -2.50 -14.18
CA GLU A 405 -12.63 -3.11 -15.43
C GLU A 405 -13.10 -2.10 -16.49
N ARG A 406 -13.58 -0.91 -16.08
CA ARG A 406 -13.97 0.16 -17.02
C ARG A 406 -12.77 0.91 -17.60
N VAL A 407 -11.61 0.72 -17.01
CA VAL A 407 -10.36 1.40 -17.36
C VAL A 407 -9.54 0.56 -18.36
N HIS A 408 -9.82 -0.72 -18.46
CA HIS A 408 -9.24 -1.65 -19.44
C HIS A 408 -10.20 -1.89 -20.61
#